data_968960307790844f8a2bddbaa34e5358
#
_entry.id   968960307790844f8a2bddbaa34e5358
#
_cell.length_a   1.000
_cell.length_b   1.000
_cell.length_c   1.000
_cell.angle_alpha   90.00
_cell.angle_beta   90.00
_cell.angle_gamma   90.00
#
_symmetry.space_group_name_H-M   'P 1'
#
loop_
_entity.id
_entity.type
_entity.pdbx_description
1 polymer ?
#
loop_
_entity_poly.entity_id
_entity_poly.type
_entity_poly.pdbx_seq_one_letter_code
_entity_poly.pdbx_strand_id
1 'polypeptide(L)'
;MESVNCTLFYVIMDKVINMKHIFILKPDTSKSLINCIVTMMQGKRYELRYTKDLDDARKIALSYQDEKEVCRLYAIGGDGFVHKVVNGMVGSFHELVVIPQGTGNDFARSIYKNLDAIKIFKESLNKQAKAIDVIQCKEDLYCINVFCCGLDADVGNLVNTNRKTTLFPRIMQYSLTILNKIFHLKFYPTDIYTYNKDIYQGNVLICTFCNGHYFGGGYQAGYYSSLEDGMIDISVVPEISKKELPYYLKGLITNTLH
;
A
#
# COMPACT_ATOMS: atom_id res chain seq x y z
N MET A 1 6.48 -21.55 -11.97
CA MET A 1 5.00 -21.42 -11.94
C MET A 1 4.61 -21.22 -10.49
N GLU A 2 4.51 -20.01 -10.07
CA GLU A 2 4.15 -19.69 -8.68
C GLU A 2 2.65 -19.41 -8.63
N SER A 3 1.96 -20.18 -7.81
CA SER A 3 0.53 -20.00 -7.56
C SER A 3 0.33 -18.75 -6.72
N VAL A 4 -0.59 -17.88 -7.11
CA VAL A 4 -1.09 -16.81 -6.26
C VAL A 4 -1.86 -17.46 -5.11
N ASN A 5 -1.24 -17.56 -3.94
CA ASN A 5 -1.90 -18.03 -2.75
C ASN A 5 -2.58 -16.86 -2.04
N CYS A 6 -3.90 -16.88 -1.99
CA CYS A 6 -4.69 -15.98 -1.18
C CYS A 6 -4.57 -16.42 0.28
N THR A 7 -3.90 -15.64 1.13
CA THR A 7 -3.78 -15.93 2.56
C THR A 7 -4.93 -15.25 3.29
N LEU A 8 -5.87 -16.03 3.78
CA LEU A 8 -7.03 -15.54 4.53
C LEU A 8 -6.61 -15.20 5.97
N PHE A 9 -6.89 -13.99 6.43
CA PHE A 9 -6.78 -13.63 7.85
C PHE A 9 -8.10 -13.89 8.57
N TYR A 10 -8.10 -14.78 9.56
CA TYR A 10 -9.30 -15.12 10.36
C TYR A 10 -9.42 -14.23 11.59
N VAL A 11 -10.65 -13.76 11.85
CA VAL A 11 -11.04 -13.06 13.08
C VAL A 11 -11.96 -13.95 13.89
N ILE A 12 -11.60 -14.25 15.15
CA ILE A 12 -12.46 -14.92 16.12
C ILE A 12 -13.12 -13.87 16.99
N MET A 13 -14.44 -13.87 17.05
CA MET A 13 -15.26 -13.01 17.91
C MET A 13 -15.12 -13.40 19.38
N ASP A 14 -15.11 -12.39 20.26
CA ASP A 14 -15.11 -12.38 21.71
C ASP A 14 -13.76 -12.28 22.44
N LYS A 15 -13.04 -11.17 22.29
CA LYS A 15 -12.05 -10.71 23.31
C LYS A 15 -11.56 -9.28 23.11
N VAL A 16 -12.43 -8.30 22.92
CA VAL A 16 -12.03 -6.89 22.76
C VAL A 16 -11.44 -6.27 24.07
N ILE A 17 -11.60 -6.92 25.22
CA ILE A 17 -11.27 -6.30 26.53
C ILE A 17 -9.78 -6.42 26.89
N ASN A 18 -9.00 -7.30 26.24
CA ASN A 18 -7.61 -7.54 26.63
C ASN A 18 -6.60 -7.60 25.44
N MET A 19 -6.97 -7.09 24.28
CA MET A 19 -6.13 -7.08 23.11
C MET A 19 -4.87 -6.22 23.33
N LYS A 20 -3.71 -6.72 22.89
CA LYS A 20 -2.45 -5.97 22.90
C LYS A 20 -2.36 -5.10 21.67
N HIS A 21 -2.12 -3.80 21.85
CA HIS A 21 -2.01 -2.80 20.78
C HIS A 21 -0.56 -2.41 20.56
N ILE A 22 -0.07 -2.57 19.34
CA ILE A 22 1.32 -2.29 18.95
C ILE A 22 1.36 -1.14 17.97
N PHE A 23 1.85 0.00 18.38
CA PHE A 23 1.98 1.18 17.54
C PHE A 23 3.40 1.23 16.94
N ILE A 24 3.53 0.94 15.65
CA ILE A 24 4.79 1.03 14.91
C ILE A 24 4.82 2.40 14.24
N LEU A 25 5.78 3.22 14.62
CA LEU A 25 5.81 4.64 14.23
C LEU A 25 7.23 5.15 14.01
N LYS A 26 7.32 6.20 13.19
CA LYS A 26 8.57 6.90 12.95
C LYS A 26 8.86 7.92 14.06
N PRO A 27 10.15 8.29 14.29
CA PRO A 27 10.51 9.32 15.26
C PRO A 27 9.87 10.68 15.00
N ASP A 28 9.59 11.01 13.74
CA ASP A 28 8.95 12.26 13.29
C ASP A 28 7.42 12.22 13.29
N THR A 29 6.82 11.18 13.86
CA THR A 29 5.37 11.07 14.02
C THR A 29 4.80 12.25 14.82
N SER A 30 3.66 12.79 14.39
CA SER A 30 3.05 14.00 14.97
C SER A 30 2.78 13.85 16.46
N LYS A 31 3.23 14.82 17.25
CA LYS A 31 3.04 14.85 18.71
C LYS A 31 1.57 14.81 19.11
N SER A 32 0.68 15.43 18.33
CA SER A 32 -0.77 15.42 18.59
C SER A 32 -1.36 14.01 18.50
N LEU A 33 -0.93 13.22 17.51
CA LEU A 33 -1.35 11.82 17.38
C LEU A 33 -0.79 10.97 18.53
N ILE A 34 0.49 11.12 18.88
CA ILE A 34 1.10 10.39 19.98
C ILE A 34 0.38 10.69 21.29
N ASN A 35 0.11 11.96 21.60
CA ASN A 35 -0.62 12.34 22.80
C ASN A 35 -2.04 11.75 22.83
N CYS A 36 -2.74 11.75 21.69
CA CYS A 36 -4.05 11.11 21.57
C CYS A 36 -3.98 9.62 21.85
N ILE A 37 -2.98 8.91 21.27
CA ILE A 37 -2.76 7.48 21.50
C ILE A 37 -2.52 7.22 22.98
N VAL A 38 -1.56 7.90 23.62
CA VAL A 38 -1.20 7.71 25.03
C VAL A 38 -2.41 7.95 25.94
N THR A 39 -3.17 9.01 25.68
CA THR A 39 -4.37 9.34 26.49
C THR A 39 -5.45 8.25 26.37
N MET A 40 -5.75 7.79 25.15
CA MET A 40 -6.83 6.81 24.92
C MET A 40 -6.44 5.37 25.29
N MET A 41 -5.14 5.10 25.37
CA MET A 41 -4.61 3.78 25.72
C MET A 41 -4.33 3.63 27.23
N GLN A 42 -4.59 4.65 28.05
CA GLN A 42 -4.48 4.54 29.51
C GLN A 42 -5.32 3.36 30.04
N GLY A 43 -4.69 2.49 30.85
CA GLY A 43 -5.31 1.29 31.40
C GLY A 43 -5.46 0.12 30.41
N LYS A 44 -4.96 0.23 29.19
CA LYS A 44 -4.95 -0.84 28.17
C LYS A 44 -3.53 -1.37 27.96
N ARG A 45 -3.43 -2.57 27.39
CA ARG A 45 -2.13 -3.17 27.02
C ARG A 45 -1.66 -2.57 25.71
N TYR A 46 -0.59 -1.76 25.73
CA TYR A 46 -0.04 -1.22 24.48
C TYR A 46 1.47 -1.00 24.54
N GLU A 47 2.08 -0.92 23.36
CA GLU A 47 3.49 -0.60 23.16
C GLU A 47 3.64 0.46 22.05
N LEU A 48 4.56 1.43 22.26
CA LEU A 48 5.03 2.35 21.22
C LEU A 48 6.39 1.87 20.72
N ARG A 49 6.49 1.47 19.47
CA ARG A 49 7.68 0.92 18.84
C ARG A 49 8.20 1.88 17.77
N TYR A 50 9.19 2.68 18.14
CA TYR A 50 9.82 3.63 17.22
C TYR A 50 10.82 2.94 16.31
N THR A 51 10.70 3.17 15.00
CA THR A 51 11.64 2.65 14.01
C THR A 51 12.91 3.50 13.97
N LYS A 52 14.06 2.85 13.79
CA LYS A 52 15.35 3.49 13.57
C LYS A 52 15.61 3.78 12.09
N ASP A 53 15.15 2.88 11.25
CA ASP A 53 15.21 2.95 9.79
C ASP A 53 13.95 2.37 9.13
N LEU A 54 13.90 2.34 7.80
CA LEU A 54 12.72 1.87 7.08
C LEU A 54 12.51 0.35 7.21
N ASP A 55 13.59 -0.44 7.31
CA ASP A 55 13.50 -1.90 7.42
C ASP A 55 13.14 -2.35 8.83
N ASP A 56 13.36 -1.50 9.81
CA ASP A 56 13.02 -1.76 11.21
C ASP A 56 11.51 -1.97 11.40
N ALA A 57 10.67 -1.31 10.60
CA ALA A 57 9.22 -1.52 10.63
C ALA A 57 8.82 -2.98 10.34
N ARG A 58 9.48 -3.62 9.36
CA ARG A 58 9.28 -5.05 9.06
C ARG A 58 9.75 -5.93 10.23
N LYS A 59 10.95 -5.65 10.77
CA LYS A 59 11.52 -6.42 11.89
C LYS A 59 10.65 -6.34 13.14
N ILE A 60 10.13 -5.14 13.45
CA ILE A 60 9.23 -4.95 14.58
C ILE A 60 7.94 -5.76 14.36
N ALA A 61 7.31 -5.66 13.19
CA ALA A 61 6.10 -6.43 12.91
C ALA A 61 6.36 -7.95 13.01
N LEU A 62 7.46 -8.42 12.42
CA LEU A 62 7.87 -9.83 12.45
C LEU A 62 8.11 -10.34 13.88
N SER A 63 8.59 -9.50 14.81
CA SER A 63 8.85 -9.90 16.19
C SER A 63 7.59 -10.26 16.99
N TYR A 64 6.41 -9.98 16.47
CA TYR A 64 5.12 -10.36 17.06
C TYR A 64 4.50 -11.60 16.40
N GLN A 65 5.11 -12.15 15.35
CA GLN A 65 4.51 -13.23 14.55
C GLN A 65 4.20 -14.48 15.36
N ASP A 66 5.02 -14.79 16.37
CA ASP A 66 4.86 -15.95 17.26
C ASP A 66 4.03 -15.66 18.54
N GLU A 67 3.50 -14.44 18.68
CA GLU A 67 2.62 -14.12 19.81
C GLU A 67 1.35 -14.97 19.74
N LYS A 68 0.99 -15.61 20.88
CA LYS A 68 -0.15 -16.52 20.96
C LYS A 68 -1.51 -15.80 21.03
N GLU A 69 -1.50 -14.54 21.42
CA GLU A 69 -2.70 -13.71 21.50
C GLU A 69 -2.78 -12.80 20.28
N VAL A 70 -4.00 -12.52 19.82
CA VAL A 70 -4.21 -11.56 18.74
C VAL A 70 -3.68 -10.18 19.17
N CYS A 71 -2.74 -9.65 18.42
CA CYS A 71 -2.27 -8.27 18.55
C CYS A 71 -2.88 -7.42 17.45
N ARG A 72 -3.17 -6.15 17.77
CA ARG A 72 -3.53 -5.16 16.76
C ARG A 72 -2.34 -4.24 16.52
N LEU A 73 -1.75 -4.36 15.31
CA LEU A 73 -0.60 -3.58 14.89
C LEU A 73 -1.09 -2.32 14.15
N TYR A 74 -0.57 -1.17 14.55
CA TYR A 74 -0.87 0.12 13.94
C TYR A 74 0.32 0.57 13.11
N ALA A 75 0.20 0.54 11.79
CA ALA A 75 1.22 1.06 10.88
C ALA A 75 1.03 2.58 10.71
N ILE A 76 1.84 3.39 11.42
CA ILE A 76 1.74 4.85 11.40
C ILE A 76 2.76 5.42 10.41
N GLY A 77 2.34 5.64 9.17
CA GLY A 77 3.23 6.09 8.11
C GLY A 77 2.56 6.21 6.75
N GLY A 78 3.36 6.33 5.70
CA GLY A 78 2.91 6.29 4.31
C GLY A 78 3.01 4.88 3.71
N ASP A 79 2.69 4.75 2.41
CA ASP A 79 2.56 3.47 1.71
C ASP A 79 3.79 2.55 1.84
N GLY A 80 4.99 3.10 1.70
CA GLY A 80 6.22 2.31 1.89
C GLY A 80 6.43 1.81 3.33
N PHE A 81 5.92 2.52 4.33
CA PHE A 81 5.95 2.09 5.73
C PHE A 81 4.93 0.97 5.96
N VAL A 82 3.71 1.15 5.46
CA VAL A 82 2.65 0.13 5.51
C VAL A 82 3.12 -1.16 4.83
N HIS A 83 3.75 -1.05 3.65
CA HIS A 83 4.31 -2.19 2.92
C HIS A 83 5.31 -2.99 3.78
N LYS A 84 6.19 -2.31 4.53
CA LYS A 84 7.16 -2.98 5.42
C LYS A 84 6.47 -3.69 6.58
N VAL A 85 5.48 -3.04 7.22
CA VAL A 85 4.72 -3.66 8.32
C VAL A 85 3.96 -4.89 7.82
N VAL A 86 3.26 -4.79 6.67
CA VAL A 86 2.53 -5.92 6.07
C VAL A 86 3.46 -7.10 5.81
N ASN A 87 4.64 -6.87 5.21
CA ASN A 87 5.62 -7.91 4.93
C ASN A 87 6.28 -8.52 6.19
N GLY A 88 6.05 -7.96 7.36
CA GLY A 88 6.38 -8.55 8.64
C GLY A 88 5.20 -9.26 9.32
N MET A 89 3.97 -9.08 8.78
CA MET A 89 2.74 -9.63 9.37
C MET A 89 2.16 -10.80 8.59
N VAL A 90 2.40 -10.88 7.28
CA VAL A 90 1.83 -11.94 6.44
C VAL A 90 2.13 -13.31 7.03
N GLY A 91 1.11 -14.18 7.07
CA GLY A 91 1.18 -15.49 7.72
C GLY A 91 0.82 -15.47 9.21
N SER A 92 0.65 -14.30 9.83
CA SER A 92 0.13 -14.19 11.20
C SER A 92 -1.40 -14.01 11.23
N PHE A 93 -2.00 -14.20 12.40
CA PHE A 93 -3.43 -13.95 12.65
C PHE A 93 -3.69 -12.59 13.30
N HIS A 94 -2.70 -11.68 13.27
CA HIS A 94 -2.79 -10.37 13.88
C HIS A 94 -3.57 -9.39 13.01
N GLU A 95 -4.09 -8.34 13.63
CA GLU A 95 -4.87 -7.31 12.96
C GLU A 95 -3.98 -6.11 12.57
N LEU A 96 -4.26 -5.52 11.41
CA LEU A 96 -3.59 -4.31 10.93
C LEU A 96 -4.53 -3.11 10.96
N VAL A 97 -4.06 -2.00 11.50
CA VAL A 97 -4.67 -0.68 11.32
C VAL A 97 -3.67 0.24 10.62
N VAL A 98 -4.08 0.83 9.53
CA VAL A 98 -3.25 1.80 8.79
C VAL A 98 -3.59 3.21 9.24
N ILE A 99 -2.61 3.92 9.79
CA ILE A 99 -2.73 5.33 10.18
C ILE A 99 -1.94 6.19 9.19
N PRO A 100 -2.60 6.93 8.28
CA PRO A 100 -1.93 7.63 7.21
C PRO A 100 -1.11 8.83 7.74
N GLN A 101 0.21 8.77 7.51
CA GLN A 101 1.17 9.85 7.79
C GLN A 101 2.23 9.96 6.68
N GLY A 102 1.84 9.70 5.46
CA GLY A 102 2.65 9.86 4.26
C GLY A 102 2.09 10.93 3.33
N THR A 103 2.73 11.08 2.17
CA THR A 103 2.29 12.03 1.12
C THR A 103 1.21 11.41 0.22
N GLY A 104 1.35 10.14 -0.20
CA GLY A 104 0.41 9.44 -1.06
C GLY A 104 -0.75 8.88 -0.25
N ASN A 105 -0.45 7.99 0.67
CA ASN A 105 -1.41 7.24 1.49
C ASN A 105 -2.45 6.49 0.61
N ASP A 106 -1.97 5.91 -0.47
CA ASP A 106 -2.80 5.32 -1.52
C ASP A 106 -3.60 4.12 -1.02
N PHE A 107 -2.99 3.24 -0.22
CA PHE A 107 -3.73 2.15 0.40
C PHE A 107 -4.77 2.67 1.41
N ALA A 108 -4.42 3.68 2.21
CA ALA A 108 -5.38 4.28 3.15
C ALA A 108 -6.58 4.91 2.42
N ARG A 109 -6.38 5.48 1.20
CA ARG A 109 -7.48 5.98 0.35
C ARG A 109 -8.42 4.87 -0.11
N SER A 110 -7.91 3.65 -0.32
CA SER A 110 -8.72 2.50 -0.70
C SER A 110 -9.67 2.03 0.41
N ILE A 111 -9.30 2.27 1.69
CA ILE A 111 -10.04 1.74 2.85
C ILE A 111 -10.75 2.81 3.69
N TYR A 112 -10.35 4.09 3.58
CA TYR A 112 -10.92 5.17 4.38
C TYR A 112 -11.47 6.30 3.50
N LYS A 113 -12.67 6.78 3.81
CA LYS A 113 -13.26 7.97 3.17
C LYS A 113 -12.57 9.27 3.61
N ASN A 114 -11.98 9.30 4.79
CA ASN A 114 -11.27 10.44 5.35
C ASN A 114 -9.91 9.97 5.88
N LEU A 115 -8.86 10.73 5.59
CA LEU A 115 -7.48 10.40 5.98
C LEU A 115 -7.02 11.10 7.27
N ASP A 116 -7.93 11.58 8.10
CA ASP A 116 -7.59 12.12 9.42
C ASP A 116 -7.08 10.99 10.34
N ALA A 117 -5.78 11.03 10.64
CA ALA A 117 -5.09 10.02 11.41
C ALA A 117 -5.67 9.82 12.82
N ILE A 118 -6.07 10.92 13.49
CA ILE A 118 -6.64 10.87 14.83
C ILE A 118 -8.03 10.25 14.80
N LYS A 119 -8.84 10.62 13.81
CA LYS A 119 -10.18 10.06 13.62
C LYS A 119 -10.12 8.57 13.33
N ILE A 120 -9.24 8.15 12.39
CA ILE A 120 -9.03 6.74 12.05
C ILE A 120 -8.60 5.95 13.28
N PHE A 121 -7.63 6.47 14.06
CA PHE A 121 -7.22 5.81 15.29
C PHE A 121 -8.39 5.60 16.25
N LYS A 122 -9.14 6.68 16.56
CA LYS A 122 -10.28 6.60 17.48
C LYS A 122 -11.35 5.59 17.02
N GLU A 123 -11.69 5.63 15.75
CA GLU A 123 -12.67 4.70 15.18
C GLU A 123 -12.19 3.25 15.21
N SER A 124 -10.89 3.01 14.97
CA SER A 124 -10.31 1.67 14.94
C SER A 124 -10.40 0.92 16.27
N LEU A 125 -10.46 1.63 17.38
CA LEU A 125 -10.56 1.01 18.71
C LEU A 125 -11.85 0.20 18.90
N ASN A 126 -12.93 0.57 18.19
CA ASN A 126 -14.25 -0.06 18.29
C ASN A 126 -14.65 -0.83 17.03
N LYS A 127 -13.78 -0.87 15.99
CA LYS A 127 -14.05 -1.61 14.76
C LYS A 127 -13.46 -3.01 14.83
N GLN A 128 -14.18 -3.96 14.28
CA GLN A 128 -13.66 -5.31 14.02
C GLN A 128 -12.77 -5.28 12.76
N ALA A 129 -11.72 -6.09 12.76
CA ALA A 129 -10.92 -6.31 11.58
C ALA A 129 -11.68 -7.18 10.58
N LYS A 130 -11.36 -6.99 9.29
CA LYS A 130 -11.83 -7.82 8.19
C LYS A 130 -10.63 -8.51 7.55
N ALA A 131 -10.83 -9.72 7.07
CA ALA A 131 -9.85 -10.39 6.22
C ALA A 131 -9.74 -9.63 4.90
N ILE A 132 -8.52 -9.45 4.43
CA ILE A 132 -8.24 -8.84 3.12
C ILE A 132 -7.22 -9.68 2.37
N ASP A 133 -7.28 -9.60 1.06
CA ASP A 133 -6.33 -10.24 0.17
C ASP A 133 -4.99 -9.49 0.12
N VAL A 134 -3.94 -10.21 -0.24
CA VAL A 134 -2.64 -9.63 -0.56
C VAL A 134 -2.07 -10.31 -1.81
N ILE A 135 -1.40 -9.53 -2.65
CA ILE A 135 -0.72 -10.06 -3.84
C ILE A 135 0.65 -10.59 -3.41
N GLN A 136 0.92 -11.85 -3.63
CA GLN A 136 2.27 -12.38 -3.50
C GLN A 136 3.06 -12.08 -4.79
N CYS A 137 4.00 -11.13 -4.71
CA CYS A 137 4.80 -10.70 -5.86
C CYS A 137 5.97 -11.65 -6.15
N LYS A 138 6.51 -12.28 -5.13
CA LYS A 138 7.52 -13.34 -5.15
C LYS A 138 7.59 -13.98 -3.77
N GLU A 139 8.44 -15.03 -3.61
CA GLU A 139 8.72 -15.61 -2.30
C GLU A 139 9.07 -14.50 -1.29
N ASP A 140 8.38 -14.50 -0.13
CA ASP A 140 8.54 -13.54 0.97
C ASP A 140 8.35 -12.05 0.61
N LEU A 141 7.66 -11.75 -0.50
CA LEU A 141 7.31 -10.38 -0.86
C LEU A 141 5.84 -10.24 -1.23
N TYR A 142 5.13 -9.43 -0.49
CA TYR A 142 3.70 -9.22 -0.62
C TYR A 142 3.37 -7.75 -0.87
N CYS A 143 2.38 -7.50 -1.73
CA CYS A 143 1.80 -6.19 -1.99
C CYS A 143 0.35 -6.16 -1.53
N ILE A 144 0.00 -5.21 -0.68
CA ILE A 144 -1.35 -5.03 -0.16
C ILE A 144 -2.21 -4.12 -1.04
N ASN A 145 -1.59 -3.33 -1.89
CA ASN A 145 -2.26 -2.27 -2.65
C ASN A 145 -2.16 -2.51 -4.17
N VAL A 146 -1.27 -1.82 -4.84
CA VAL A 146 -1.06 -1.92 -6.29
C VAL A 146 0.41 -2.25 -6.56
N PHE A 147 0.62 -3.29 -7.36
CA PHE A 147 1.93 -3.64 -7.91
C PHE A 147 1.98 -3.16 -9.36
N CYS A 148 3.03 -2.42 -9.73
CA CYS A 148 3.19 -1.84 -11.06
C CYS A 148 4.44 -2.36 -11.75
N CYS A 149 4.37 -2.51 -13.07
CA CYS A 149 5.54 -2.63 -13.93
C CYS A 149 5.44 -1.65 -15.11
N GLY A 150 6.60 -1.30 -15.69
CA GLY A 150 6.68 -0.33 -16.76
C GLY A 150 7.07 1.07 -16.31
N LEU A 151 6.52 2.10 -16.94
CA LEU A 151 6.89 3.51 -16.73
C LEU A 151 6.76 3.94 -15.27
N ASP A 152 5.73 3.52 -14.57
CA ASP A 152 5.51 3.92 -13.17
C ASP A 152 6.58 3.36 -12.23
N ALA A 153 7.00 2.11 -12.44
CA ALA A 153 8.09 1.51 -11.67
C ALA A 153 9.40 2.28 -11.87
N ASP A 154 9.70 2.71 -13.09
CA ASP A 154 10.87 3.55 -13.41
C ASP A 154 10.79 4.92 -12.73
N VAL A 155 9.61 5.56 -12.72
CA VAL A 155 9.38 6.86 -12.06
C VAL A 155 9.54 6.71 -10.55
N GLY A 156 8.93 5.69 -9.94
CA GLY A 156 9.03 5.41 -8.52
C GLY A 156 10.49 5.19 -8.07
N ASN A 157 11.26 4.44 -8.84
CA ASN A 157 12.68 4.20 -8.58
C ASN A 157 13.50 5.49 -8.65
N LEU A 158 13.28 6.34 -9.66
CA LEU A 158 13.99 7.62 -9.81
C LEU A 158 13.66 8.60 -8.69
N VAL A 159 12.40 8.73 -8.30
CA VAL A 159 11.98 9.59 -7.19
C VAL A 159 12.58 9.10 -5.86
N ASN A 160 12.68 7.79 -5.66
CA ASN A 160 13.28 7.21 -4.47
C ASN A 160 14.79 7.41 -4.41
N THR A 161 15.52 7.31 -5.54
CA THR A 161 16.97 7.54 -5.61
C THR A 161 17.33 9.01 -5.41
N ASN A 162 16.51 9.94 -5.90
CA ASN A 162 16.75 11.40 -5.82
C ASN A 162 16.28 12.02 -4.50
N ARG A 163 15.92 11.25 -3.51
CA ARG A 163 15.38 11.70 -2.20
C ARG A 163 16.20 12.77 -1.48
N LYS A 164 17.50 12.83 -1.71
CA LYS A 164 18.44 13.69 -0.96
C LYS A 164 18.79 14.99 -1.68
N THR A 165 18.35 15.19 -2.93
CA THR A 165 18.89 16.27 -3.78
C THR A 165 17.92 17.34 -4.22
N THR A 166 16.62 17.23 -3.90
CA THR A 166 15.62 18.18 -4.40
C THR A 166 14.83 18.86 -3.29
N LEU A 167 14.70 20.19 -3.42
CA LEU A 167 13.93 21.09 -2.54
C LEU A 167 12.39 21.03 -2.79
N PHE A 168 11.95 20.27 -3.80
CA PHE A 168 10.53 20.24 -4.19
C PHE A 168 9.74 19.16 -3.45
N PRO A 169 8.42 19.39 -3.14
CA PRO A 169 7.53 18.38 -2.60
C PRO A 169 7.46 17.14 -3.48
N ARG A 170 7.32 15.95 -2.86
CA ARG A 170 7.32 14.64 -3.56
C ARG A 170 6.32 14.54 -4.71
N ILE A 171 5.10 15.06 -4.52
CA ILE A 171 4.07 15.07 -5.56
C ILE A 171 4.58 15.81 -6.80
N MET A 172 5.27 16.95 -6.61
CA MET A 172 5.80 17.74 -7.71
C MET A 172 7.01 17.06 -8.37
N GLN A 173 7.84 16.36 -7.59
CA GLN A 173 8.94 15.55 -8.14
C GLN A 173 8.42 14.40 -8.99
N TYR A 174 7.38 13.72 -8.53
CA TYR A 174 6.72 12.63 -9.24
C TYR A 174 6.14 13.13 -10.56
N SER A 175 5.37 14.23 -10.53
CA SER A 175 4.77 14.84 -11.71
C SER A 175 5.81 15.34 -12.73
N LEU A 176 6.91 15.97 -12.27
CA LEU A 176 8.01 16.41 -13.14
C LEU A 176 8.77 15.22 -13.74
N THR A 177 8.95 14.15 -12.99
CA THR A 177 9.60 12.93 -13.48
C THR A 177 8.75 12.24 -14.54
N ILE A 178 7.44 12.15 -14.33
CA ILE A 178 6.50 11.68 -15.36
C ILE A 178 6.59 12.53 -16.60
N LEU A 179 6.53 13.86 -16.47
CA LEU A 179 6.60 14.77 -17.61
C LEU A 179 7.88 14.60 -18.42
N ASN A 180 9.02 14.43 -17.76
CA ASN A 180 10.30 14.16 -18.44
C ASN A 180 10.31 12.80 -19.14
N LYS A 181 9.78 11.76 -18.50
CA LYS A 181 9.68 10.41 -19.09
C LYS A 181 8.71 10.33 -20.26
N ILE A 182 7.68 11.16 -20.29
CA ILE A 182 6.73 11.29 -21.39
C ILE A 182 7.40 11.67 -22.71
N PHE A 183 8.45 12.49 -22.67
CA PHE A 183 9.21 12.83 -23.88
C PHE A 183 10.09 11.67 -24.40
N HIS A 184 10.37 10.69 -23.53
CA HIS A 184 11.20 9.53 -23.82
C HIS A 184 10.42 8.24 -23.46
N LEU A 185 9.29 8.03 -24.17
CA LEU A 185 8.47 6.84 -23.96
C LEU A 185 9.31 5.57 -24.15
N LYS A 186 9.30 4.74 -23.14
CA LYS A 186 9.88 3.41 -23.14
C LYS A 186 8.76 2.41 -22.96
N PHE A 187 8.72 1.42 -23.82
CA PHE A 187 7.76 0.32 -23.74
C PHE A 187 8.47 -0.93 -23.25
N TYR A 188 7.74 -1.78 -22.58
CA TYR A 188 8.28 -2.97 -21.92
C TYR A 188 7.58 -4.19 -22.49
N PRO A 189 8.33 -5.15 -23.11
CA PRO A 189 7.73 -6.40 -23.53
C PRO A 189 7.16 -7.12 -22.31
N THR A 190 5.90 -7.51 -22.41
CA THR A 190 5.14 -8.05 -21.28
C THR A 190 4.22 -9.14 -21.75
N ASP A 191 4.33 -10.30 -21.12
CA ASP A 191 3.41 -11.43 -21.30
C ASP A 191 2.68 -11.66 -19.97
N ILE A 192 1.36 -11.62 -20.02
CA ILE A 192 0.48 -11.86 -18.86
C ILE A 192 -0.33 -13.11 -19.16
N TYR A 193 -0.19 -14.12 -18.35
CA TYR A 193 -0.91 -15.37 -18.47
C TYR A 193 -1.38 -15.87 -17.11
N THR A 194 -2.49 -16.60 -17.13
CA THR A 194 -2.94 -17.39 -15.99
C THR A 194 -2.72 -18.86 -16.27
N TYR A 195 -3.01 -19.71 -15.29
CA TYR A 195 -2.89 -21.16 -15.43
C TYR A 195 -3.61 -21.73 -16.66
N ASN A 196 -4.70 -21.09 -17.11
CA ASN A 196 -5.59 -21.60 -18.16
C ASN A 196 -5.72 -20.69 -19.38
N LYS A 197 -5.10 -19.50 -19.41
CA LYS A 197 -5.34 -18.53 -20.48
C LYS A 197 -4.23 -17.48 -20.56
N ASP A 198 -3.83 -17.17 -21.81
CA ASP A 198 -3.08 -15.96 -22.09
C ASP A 198 -4.02 -14.77 -21.99
N ILE A 199 -3.65 -13.79 -21.15
CA ILE A 199 -4.45 -12.58 -20.92
C ILE A 199 -3.99 -11.46 -21.85
N TYR A 200 -2.67 -11.28 -21.96
CA TYR A 200 -2.06 -10.21 -22.76
C TYR A 200 -0.67 -10.63 -23.22
N GLN A 201 -0.33 -10.28 -24.45
CA GLN A 201 1.01 -10.39 -25.00
C GLN A 201 1.33 -9.14 -25.82
N GLY A 202 2.42 -8.45 -25.53
CA GLY A 202 2.84 -7.26 -26.25
C GLY A 202 3.65 -6.28 -25.43
N ASN A 203 3.91 -5.12 -26.01
CA ASN A 203 4.58 -4.05 -25.31
C ASN A 203 3.58 -3.22 -24.49
N VAL A 204 3.95 -2.87 -23.27
CA VAL A 204 3.14 -2.01 -22.41
C VAL A 204 3.90 -0.74 -22.05
N LEU A 205 3.16 0.35 -21.88
CA LEU A 205 3.65 1.56 -21.22
C LEU A 205 3.57 1.37 -19.71
N ILE A 206 2.44 0.89 -19.22
CA ILE A 206 2.18 0.60 -17.80
C ILE A 206 1.33 -0.66 -17.72
N CYS A 207 1.67 -1.54 -16.79
CA CYS A 207 0.82 -2.61 -16.33
C CYS A 207 0.70 -2.57 -14.82
N THR A 208 -0.53 -2.63 -14.31
CA THR A 208 -0.81 -2.62 -12.86
C THR A 208 -1.60 -3.85 -12.46
N PHE A 209 -1.21 -4.43 -11.33
CA PHE A 209 -1.90 -5.53 -10.66
C PHE A 209 -2.49 -4.95 -9.37
N CYS A 210 -3.81 -4.86 -9.32
CA CYS A 210 -4.52 -4.10 -8.31
C CYS A 210 -5.24 -5.02 -7.33
N ASN A 211 -4.94 -4.83 -6.05
CA ASN A 211 -5.72 -5.28 -4.91
C ASN A 211 -6.49 -4.08 -4.33
N GLY A 212 -5.79 -2.97 -4.10
CA GLY A 212 -6.40 -1.67 -3.80
C GLY A 212 -6.65 -0.82 -5.05
N HIS A 213 -7.19 0.37 -4.84
CA HIS A 213 -7.67 1.22 -5.94
C HIS A 213 -6.65 2.23 -6.46
N TYR A 214 -5.77 2.76 -5.58
CA TYR A 214 -4.97 3.94 -5.86
C TYR A 214 -3.48 3.67 -5.83
N PHE A 215 -2.73 4.39 -6.66
CA PHE A 215 -1.27 4.41 -6.68
C PHE A 215 -0.75 5.81 -7.01
N GLY A 216 0.56 6.06 -6.86
CA GLY A 216 1.22 7.26 -7.32
C GLY A 216 0.75 8.56 -6.68
N GLY A 217 0.06 8.51 -5.53
CA GLY A 217 -0.45 9.68 -4.81
C GLY A 217 -1.90 10.05 -5.14
N GLY A 218 -2.73 9.06 -5.50
CA GLY A 218 -4.17 9.21 -5.71
C GLY A 218 -4.65 8.94 -7.12
N TYR A 219 -3.79 8.45 -8.02
CA TYR A 219 -4.24 7.95 -9.32
C TYR A 219 -4.94 6.61 -9.16
N GLN A 220 -6.08 6.44 -9.82
CA GLN A 220 -6.89 5.24 -9.73
C GLN A 220 -6.54 4.27 -10.87
N ALA A 221 -6.04 3.08 -10.52
CA ALA A 221 -5.79 1.99 -11.46
C ALA A 221 -6.76 0.83 -11.26
N GLY A 222 -7.09 0.51 -10.01
CA GLY A 222 -8.02 -0.55 -9.65
C GLY A 222 -9.44 -0.02 -9.48
N TYR A 223 -10.11 0.31 -10.58
CA TYR A 223 -11.46 0.86 -10.51
C TYR A 223 -12.48 -0.12 -9.93
N TYR A 224 -12.35 -1.38 -10.32
CA TYR A 224 -13.24 -2.47 -9.89
C TYR A 224 -12.64 -3.35 -8.82
N SER A 225 -11.37 -3.12 -8.42
CA SER A 225 -10.69 -3.99 -7.47
C SER A 225 -11.39 -4.04 -6.13
N SER A 226 -11.34 -5.20 -5.50
CA SER A 226 -11.87 -5.47 -4.17
C SER A 226 -10.78 -6.10 -3.32
N LEU A 227 -10.73 -5.72 -2.05
CA LEU A 227 -9.78 -6.29 -1.10
C LEU A 227 -10.21 -7.65 -0.53
N GLU A 228 -11.43 -8.14 -0.90
CA GLU A 228 -12.08 -9.24 -0.19
C GLU A 228 -12.60 -10.35 -1.14
N ASP A 229 -12.27 -10.33 -2.45
CA ASP A 229 -12.86 -11.22 -3.46
C ASP A 229 -11.93 -12.32 -3.99
N GLY A 230 -10.68 -12.34 -3.55
CA GLY A 230 -9.68 -13.33 -3.97
C GLY A 230 -9.19 -13.13 -5.41
N MET A 231 -9.44 -11.97 -6.02
CA MET A 231 -9.07 -11.66 -7.40
C MET A 231 -8.04 -10.54 -7.48
N ILE A 232 -7.34 -10.50 -8.60
CA ILE A 232 -6.42 -9.41 -8.94
C ILE A 232 -6.95 -8.76 -10.21
N ASP A 233 -7.25 -7.46 -10.15
CA ASP A 233 -7.56 -6.69 -11.35
C ASP A 233 -6.27 -6.29 -12.06
N ILE A 234 -6.25 -6.49 -13.37
CA ILE A 234 -5.10 -6.16 -14.20
C ILE A 234 -5.49 -5.03 -15.15
N SER A 235 -4.81 -3.89 -15.02
CA SER A 235 -4.96 -2.77 -15.95
C SER A 235 -3.71 -2.63 -16.80
N VAL A 236 -3.90 -2.60 -18.13
CA VAL A 236 -2.82 -2.51 -19.12
C VAL A 236 -3.00 -1.27 -19.97
N VAL A 237 -1.98 -0.42 -19.99
CA VAL A 237 -1.83 0.62 -21.01
C VAL A 237 -0.83 0.07 -22.05
N PRO A 238 -1.28 -0.29 -23.25
CA PRO A 238 -0.42 -0.89 -24.28
C PRO A 238 0.58 0.15 -24.82
N GLU A 239 1.38 -0.28 -25.76
CA GLU A 239 2.19 0.63 -26.58
C GLU A 239 1.31 1.65 -27.30
N ILE A 240 1.55 2.91 -27.04
CA ILE A 240 0.77 4.04 -27.58
C ILE A 240 1.65 4.99 -28.38
N SER A 241 1.06 5.61 -29.39
CA SER A 241 1.74 6.69 -30.12
C SER A 241 1.81 7.98 -29.30
N LYS A 242 2.78 8.85 -29.62
CA LYS A 242 2.87 10.18 -28.97
C LYS A 242 1.60 11.03 -29.14
N LYS A 243 0.80 10.77 -30.17
CA LYS A 243 -0.46 11.49 -30.43
C LYS A 243 -1.58 11.08 -29.46
N GLU A 244 -1.57 9.83 -29.00
CA GLU A 244 -2.57 9.29 -28.08
C GLU A 244 -2.26 9.62 -26.60
N LEU A 245 -0.99 9.96 -26.32
CA LEU A 245 -0.51 10.25 -24.98
C LEU A 245 -1.35 11.27 -24.21
N PRO A 246 -1.79 12.43 -24.80
CA PRO A 246 -2.63 13.39 -24.08
C PRO A 246 -3.98 12.81 -23.63
N TYR A 247 -4.54 11.87 -24.40
CA TYR A 247 -5.78 11.17 -24.04
C TYR A 247 -5.57 10.31 -22.77
N TYR A 248 -4.54 9.47 -22.77
CA TYR A 248 -4.23 8.63 -21.61
C TYR A 248 -3.86 9.43 -20.38
N LEU A 249 -3.09 10.51 -20.52
CA LEU A 249 -2.75 11.40 -19.42
C LEU A 249 -3.98 12.10 -18.84
N LYS A 250 -4.87 12.59 -19.69
CA LYS A 250 -6.13 13.18 -19.24
C LYS A 250 -6.94 12.16 -18.45
N GLY A 251 -7.11 10.95 -19.00
CA GLY A 251 -7.85 9.89 -18.34
C GLY A 251 -7.25 9.49 -16.99
N LEU A 252 -5.92 9.41 -16.89
CA LEU A 252 -5.23 9.13 -15.63
C LEU A 252 -5.47 10.23 -14.59
N ILE A 253 -5.35 11.52 -14.99
CA ILE A 253 -5.56 12.67 -14.09
C ILE A 253 -7.02 12.77 -13.63
N THR A 254 -7.96 12.51 -14.52
CA THR A 254 -9.40 12.60 -14.24
C THR A 254 -9.99 11.31 -13.67
N ASN A 255 -9.18 10.26 -13.50
CA ASN A 255 -9.63 8.92 -13.09
C ASN A 255 -10.77 8.39 -13.99
N THR A 256 -10.64 8.57 -15.31
CA THR A 256 -11.64 8.16 -16.33
C THR A 256 -11.08 7.16 -17.36
N LEU A 257 -9.93 6.56 -17.11
CA LEU A 257 -9.43 5.41 -17.88
C LEU A 257 -10.10 4.14 -17.32
N HIS A 258 -11.06 3.66 -18.07
CA HIS A 258 -11.79 2.40 -17.79
C HIS A 258 -11.54 1.42 -18.89
#